data_dae991f2fbd14a6ab0f043c6caecd222
#
_entry.id   dae991f2fbd14a6ab0f043c6caecd222
#
_cell.length_a   1.000
_cell.length_b   1.000
_cell.length_c   1.000
_cell.angle_alpha   90.00
_cell.angle_beta   90.00
_cell.angle_gamma   90.00
#
_symmetry.space_group_name_H-M   'P 1'
#
loop_
_entity.id
_entity.type
_entity.pdbx_description
1 polymer ?
#
loop_
_entity_poly.entity_id
_entity_poly.type
_entity_poly.pdbx_seq_one_letter_code
_entity_poly.pdbx_strand_id
1 'polypeptide(L)'
;MSVSVSNGIYPAIESDRIINPGASISNYKVVYPNDVVFNSMRMWQGAVDVSRYKGIVSPAYVVARPLLEVDARLFSRLLKQPSMLSKYKQISQGNSKDTLTLKYDKFALISIIMPKSIKEQSLISRQFDMLDDLITLHQRKLK
;
A
#
# COMPACT_ATOMS: atom_id res chain seq x y z
N MET A 1 -9.44 -3.85 8.41
CA MET A 1 -8.07 -3.37 8.20
C MET A 1 -8.10 -1.95 7.68
N SER A 2 -7.06 -1.22 7.93
CA SER A 2 -6.89 0.16 7.46
C SER A 2 -5.55 0.30 6.77
N VAL A 3 -5.42 1.32 5.91
CA VAL A 3 -4.18 1.64 5.22
C VAL A 3 -3.85 3.09 5.45
N SER A 4 -2.65 3.37 5.91
CA SER A 4 -2.16 4.74 6.11
C SER A 4 -0.81 4.96 5.44
N VAL A 5 -0.42 6.23 5.30
CA VAL A 5 0.88 6.58 4.72
C VAL A 5 2.03 6.07 5.58
N SER A 6 1.90 6.18 6.90
CA SER A 6 2.97 5.84 7.85
C SER A 6 3.00 4.36 8.24
N ASN A 7 1.85 3.71 8.33
CA ASN A 7 1.75 2.34 8.87
C ASN A 7 1.45 1.29 7.80
N GLY A 8 1.16 1.69 6.56
CA GLY A 8 0.70 0.76 5.54
C GLY A 8 -0.61 0.10 5.95
N ILE A 9 -0.71 -1.20 5.70
CA ILE A 9 -1.88 -1.99 6.10
C ILE A 9 -1.72 -2.45 7.54
N TYR A 10 -2.74 -2.22 8.35
CA TYR A 10 -2.74 -2.66 9.75
C TYR A 10 -4.16 -3.07 10.18
N PRO A 11 -4.28 -4.01 11.16
CA PRO A 11 -5.59 -4.40 11.67
C PRO A 11 -6.32 -3.23 12.30
N ALA A 12 -7.63 -3.17 12.09
CA ALA A 12 -8.46 -2.08 12.63
C ALA A 12 -8.46 -2.07 14.18
N ILE A 13 -8.23 -3.21 14.80
CA ILE A 13 -8.14 -3.34 16.27
C ILE A 13 -6.96 -2.55 16.84
N GLU A 14 -5.91 -2.33 16.06
CA GLU A 14 -4.74 -1.55 16.47
C GLU A 14 -4.88 -0.07 16.16
N SER A 15 -5.97 0.34 15.51
CA SER A 15 -6.22 1.73 15.22
C SER A 15 -7.07 2.36 16.32
N ASP A 16 -6.87 3.66 16.55
CA ASP A 16 -7.69 4.42 17.51
C ASP A 16 -9.10 4.68 17.01
N ARG A 17 -9.42 4.20 15.82
CA ARG A 17 -10.75 4.36 15.24
C ARG A 17 -11.72 3.37 15.86
N ILE A 18 -12.81 3.89 16.37
CA ILE A 18 -13.92 3.07 16.85
C ILE A 18 -14.59 2.47 15.62
N ILE A 19 -14.59 1.15 15.54
CA ILE A 19 -15.37 0.45 14.52
C ILE A 19 -16.84 0.59 14.89
N ASN A 20 -17.63 1.20 14.02
CA ASN A 20 -19.05 1.31 14.24
C ASN A 20 -19.73 -0.02 13.88
N PRO A 21 -20.17 -0.84 14.87
CA PRO A 21 -20.76 -2.14 14.57
C PRO A 21 -22.12 -2.04 13.87
N GLY A 22 -22.72 -0.85 13.85
CA GLY A 22 -23.98 -0.61 13.13
C GLY A 22 -23.79 -0.39 11.63
N ALA A 23 -22.56 -0.18 11.16
CA ALA A 23 -22.29 -0.07 9.74
C ALA A 23 -22.37 -1.46 9.08
N SER A 24 -23.07 -1.55 7.94
CA SER A 24 -23.18 -2.82 7.22
C SER A 24 -21.80 -3.23 6.70
N ILE A 25 -21.27 -4.36 7.16
CA ILE A 25 -20.02 -4.93 6.67
C ILE A 25 -20.21 -5.69 5.36
N SER A 26 -21.46 -5.83 4.88
CA SER A 26 -21.74 -6.52 3.61
C SER A 26 -21.12 -5.84 2.41
N ASN A 27 -20.87 -4.52 2.48
CA ASN A 27 -20.24 -3.75 1.41
C ASN A 27 -18.72 -3.70 1.52
N TYR A 28 -18.14 -4.28 2.56
CA TYR A 28 -16.70 -4.31 2.72
C TYR A 28 -16.06 -5.24 1.70
N LYS A 29 -14.86 -4.89 1.31
CA LYS A 29 -14.09 -5.66 0.33
C LYS A 29 -13.18 -6.66 1.03
N VAL A 30 -13.14 -7.88 0.51
CA VAL A 30 -12.25 -8.92 1.03
C VAL A 30 -10.85 -8.70 0.47
N VAL A 31 -9.85 -8.79 1.34
CA VAL A 31 -8.43 -8.67 1.00
C VAL A 31 -7.76 -10.00 1.28
N TYR A 32 -6.97 -10.46 0.33
CA TYR A 32 -6.14 -11.66 0.47
C TYR A 32 -4.66 -11.29 0.50
N PRO A 33 -3.80 -12.16 1.03
CA PRO A 33 -2.35 -11.92 0.95
C PRO A 33 -1.91 -11.63 -0.50
N ASN A 34 -1.02 -10.67 -0.65
CA ASN A 34 -0.49 -10.12 -1.91
C ASN A 34 -1.44 -9.20 -2.68
N ASP A 35 -2.65 -8.97 -2.19
CA ASP A 35 -3.50 -7.94 -2.78
C ASP A 35 -2.94 -6.54 -2.49
N VAL A 36 -3.03 -5.67 -3.50
CA VAL A 36 -2.70 -4.25 -3.34
C VAL A 36 -3.93 -3.53 -2.81
N VAL A 37 -3.76 -2.78 -1.73
CA VAL A 37 -4.85 -2.01 -1.12
C VAL A 37 -4.42 -0.56 -0.99
N PHE A 38 -5.24 0.36 -1.47
CA PHE A 38 -4.92 1.77 -1.34
C PHE A 38 -6.16 2.62 -1.04
N ASN A 39 -5.92 3.73 -0.33
CA ASN A 39 -6.92 4.75 -0.12
C ASN A 39 -6.93 5.67 -1.34
N SER A 40 -8.03 5.67 -2.10
CA SER A 40 -8.11 6.42 -3.35
C SER A 40 -7.87 7.92 -3.19
N MET A 41 -8.26 8.49 -2.06
CA MET A 41 -8.09 9.93 -1.80
C MET A 41 -6.73 10.28 -1.19
N ARG A 42 -5.99 9.29 -0.72
CA ARG A 42 -4.65 9.48 -0.10
C ARG A 42 -3.55 8.75 -0.86
N MET A 43 -3.86 8.17 -2.02
CA MET A 43 -2.86 7.45 -2.82
C MET A 43 -1.70 8.35 -3.22
N TRP A 44 -1.96 9.59 -3.58
CA TRP A 44 -0.93 10.54 -3.95
C TRP A 44 0.05 10.87 -2.80
N GLN A 45 -0.35 10.60 -1.56
CA GLN A 45 0.51 10.74 -0.38
C GLN A 45 1.23 9.44 -0.01
N GLY A 46 0.87 8.32 -0.65
CA GLY A 46 1.48 7.03 -0.39
C GLY A 46 0.67 6.10 0.51
N ALA A 47 -0.64 6.32 0.64
CA ALA A 47 -1.51 5.44 1.41
C ALA A 47 -1.84 4.17 0.60
N VAL A 48 -0.83 3.34 0.38
CA VAL A 48 -0.89 2.10 -0.38
C VAL A 48 0.00 1.06 0.28
N ASP A 49 -0.42 -0.19 0.22
CA ASP A 49 0.42 -1.29 0.67
C ASP A 49 -0.01 -2.60 0.00
N VAL A 50 0.84 -3.60 0.11
CA VAL A 50 0.54 -4.96 -0.31
C VAL A 50 0.25 -5.78 0.94
N SER A 51 -0.92 -6.40 0.98
CA SER A 51 -1.37 -7.09 2.18
C SER A 51 -0.62 -8.39 2.41
N ARG A 52 -0.26 -8.65 3.65
CA ARG A 52 0.26 -9.93 4.11
C ARG A 52 -0.82 -10.75 4.82
N TYR A 53 -2.00 -10.15 4.96
CA TYR A 53 -3.08 -10.72 5.75
C TYR A 53 -4.34 -10.90 4.92
N LYS A 54 -5.16 -11.87 5.31
CA LYS A 54 -6.54 -11.95 4.87
C LYS A 54 -7.40 -11.11 5.80
N GLY A 55 -8.32 -10.33 5.25
CA GLY A 55 -9.21 -9.51 6.07
C GLY A 55 -10.18 -8.74 5.20
N ILE A 56 -10.76 -7.70 5.77
CA ILE A 56 -11.73 -6.84 5.07
C ILE A 56 -11.33 -5.38 5.21
N VAL A 57 -11.64 -4.59 4.19
CA VAL A 57 -11.47 -3.13 4.20
C VAL A 57 -12.78 -2.46 3.81
N SER A 58 -12.94 -1.21 4.24
CA SER A 58 -14.15 -0.45 3.90
C SER A 58 -14.24 -0.21 2.39
N PRO A 59 -15.45 0.10 1.88
CA PRO A 59 -15.64 0.38 0.44
C PRO A 59 -14.82 1.55 -0.09
N ALA A 60 -14.32 2.44 0.80
CA ALA A 60 -13.49 3.58 0.40
C ALA A 60 -12.12 3.16 -0.14
N TYR A 61 -11.66 1.95 0.19
CA TYR A 61 -10.38 1.45 -0.30
C TYR A 61 -10.56 0.72 -1.62
N VAL A 62 -9.50 0.80 -2.46
CA VAL A 62 -9.41 0.04 -3.69
C VAL A 62 -8.56 -1.20 -3.42
N VAL A 63 -9.02 -2.36 -3.88
CA VAL A 63 -8.31 -3.62 -3.76
C VAL A 63 -8.02 -4.13 -5.16
N ALA A 64 -6.74 -4.39 -5.46
CA ALA A 64 -6.30 -4.90 -6.74
C ALA A 64 -5.47 -6.16 -6.54
N ARG A 65 -5.75 -7.20 -7.31
CA ARG A 65 -5.03 -8.47 -7.21
C ARG A 65 -4.04 -8.60 -8.34
N PRO A 66 -2.73 -8.76 -8.04
CA PRO A 66 -1.75 -9.02 -9.08
C PRO A 66 -2.04 -10.32 -9.81
N LEU A 67 -1.82 -10.33 -11.14
CA LEU A 67 -1.99 -11.53 -11.95
C LEU A 67 -0.79 -12.48 -11.85
N LEU A 68 0.35 -11.96 -11.42
CA LEU A 68 1.61 -12.70 -11.27
C LEU A 68 2.01 -12.74 -9.80
N GLU A 69 2.84 -13.73 -9.45
CA GLU A 69 3.39 -13.77 -8.11
C GLU A 69 4.29 -12.56 -7.86
N VAL A 70 4.08 -11.91 -6.72
CA VAL A 70 4.86 -10.76 -6.30
C VAL A 70 5.34 -10.98 -4.87
N ASP A 71 6.57 -10.52 -4.58
CA ASP A 71 7.03 -10.39 -3.22
C ASP A 71 6.39 -9.13 -2.63
N ALA A 72 5.56 -9.31 -1.60
CA ALA A 72 4.77 -8.22 -1.04
C ALA A 72 5.64 -7.07 -0.52
N ARG A 73 6.80 -7.38 0.07
CA ARG A 73 7.71 -6.37 0.62
C ARG A 73 8.31 -5.53 -0.48
N LEU A 74 8.82 -6.17 -1.53
CA LEU A 74 9.41 -5.44 -2.66
C LEU A 74 8.36 -4.62 -3.39
N PHE A 75 7.22 -5.22 -3.68
CA PHE A 75 6.15 -4.54 -4.41
C PHE A 75 5.63 -3.32 -3.64
N SER A 76 5.47 -3.45 -2.33
CA SER A 76 5.11 -2.34 -1.45
C SER A 76 6.11 -1.19 -1.55
N ARG A 77 7.41 -1.49 -1.52
CA ARG A 77 8.47 -0.48 -1.66
C ARG A 77 8.42 0.22 -3.01
N LEU A 78 8.22 -0.54 -4.08
CA LEU A 78 8.13 0.02 -5.43
C LEU A 78 6.94 0.96 -5.58
N LEU A 79 5.81 0.58 -5.01
CA LEU A 79 4.59 1.40 -5.07
C LEU A 79 4.72 2.71 -4.30
N LYS A 80 5.60 2.77 -3.30
CA LYS A 80 5.79 3.94 -2.45
C LYS A 80 6.95 4.83 -2.85
N GLN A 81 7.64 4.55 -3.95
CA GLN A 81 8.75 5.39 -4.41
C GLN A 81 8.26 6.81 -4.74
N PRO A 82 9.09 7.85 -4.45
CA PRO A 82 8.69 9.23 -4.74
C PRO A 82 8.28 9.47 -6.19
N SER A 83 8.93 8.82 -7.15
CA SER A 83 8.56 8.91 -8.57
C SER A 83 7.16 8.36 -8.82
N MET A 84 6.77 7.30 -8.12
CA MET A 84 5.44 6.72 -8.21
C MET A 84 4.39 7.63 -7.57
N LEU A 85 4.68 8.20 -6.41
CA LEU A 85 3.77 9.14 -5.74
C LEU A 85 3.49 10.35 -6.61
N SER A 86 4.52 10.88 -7.28
CA SER A 86 4.38 11.97 -8.24
C SER A 86 3.44 11.60 -9.38
N LYS A 87 3.57 10.38 -9.89
CA LYS A 87 2.71 9.85 -10.95
C LYS A 87 1.25 9.71 -10.49
N TYR A 88 1.04 9.20 -9.27
CA TYR A 88 -0.31 9.09 -8.72
C TYR A 88 -0.98 10.45 -8.63
N LYS A 89 -0.25 11.47 -8.22
CA LYS A 89 -0.76 12.83 -8.13
C LYS A 89 -1.16 13.36 -9.51
N GLN A 90 -0.33 13.13 -10.53
CA GLN A 90 -0.58 13.60 -11.90
C GLN A 90 -1.84 13.00 -12.51
N ILE A 91 -2.10 11.71 -12.27
CA ILE A 91 -3.23 10.99 -12.86
C ILE A 91 -4.47 10.99 -11.97
N SER A 92 -4.37 11.52 -10.75
CA SER A 92 -5.52 11.65 -9.86
C SER A 92 -6.45 12.75 -10.35
N GLN A 93 -7.74 12.57 -10.11
CA GLN A 93 -8.79 13.49 -10.53
C GLN A 93 -9.26 14.33 -9.34
N GLY A 94 -9.46 15.62 -9.56
CA GLY A 94 -9.95 16.53 -8.54
C GLY A 94 -9.38 17.92 -8.72
N ASN A 95 -10.04 18.93 -8.12
CA ASN A 95 -9.70 20.34 -8.28
C ASN A 95 -8.82 20.88 -7.15
N SER A 96 -8.65 20.11 -6.06
CA SER A 96 -7.82 20.51 -4.93
C SER A 96 -7.15 19.28 -4.33
N LYS A 97 -6.15 19.51 -3.45
CA LYS A 97 -5.45 18.41 -2.77
C LYS A 97 -6.39 17.53 -1.96
N ASP A 98 -7.45 18.11 -1.40
CA ASP A 98 -8.40 17.36 -0.57
C ASP A 98 -9.36 16.50 -1.40
N THR A 99 -9.47 16.79 -2.70
CA THR A 99 -10.38 16.08 -3.60
C THR A 99 -9.67 15.18 -4.61
N LEU A 100 -8.33 15.11 -4.58
CA LEU A 100 -7.58 14.24 -5.49
C LEU A 100 -7.94 12.78 -5.22
N THR A 101 -8.40 12.11 -6.25
CA THR A 101 -8.85 10.72 -6.16
C THR A 101 -8.23 9.90 -7.28
N LEU A 102 -7.55 8.81 -6.91
CA LEU A 102 -7.04 7.83 -7.87
C LEU A 102 -7.93 6.59 -7.85
N LYS A 103 -8.60 6.36 -8.98
CA LYS A 103 -9.46 5.19 -9.15
C LYS A 103 -8.69 4.01 -9.75
N TYR A 104 -9.25 2.82 -9.62
CA TYR A 104 -8.63 1.59 -10.09
C TYR A 104 -8.25 1.63 -11.57
N ASP A 105 -9.13 2.14 -12.44
CA ASP A 105 -8.91 2.16 -13.89
C ASP A 105 -7.65 2.96 -14.27
N LYS A 106 -7.40 4.07 -13.59
CA LYS A 106 -6.18 4.86 -13.79
C LYS A 106 -4.95 4.20 -13.17
N PHE A 107 -5.10 3.66 -11.97
CA PHE A 107 -4.03 2.92 -11.31
C PHE A 107 -3.55 1.75 -12.15
N ALA A 108 -4.46 1.01 -12.75
CA ALA A 108 -4.15 -0.17 -13.55
C ALA A 108 -3.33 0.13 -14.81
N LEU A 109 -3.29 1.39 -15.26
CA LEU A 109 -2.51 1.81 -16.42
C LEU A 109 -1.06 2.14 -16.09
N ILE A 110 -0.69 2.16 -14.82
CA ILE A 110 0.67 2.50 -14.40
C ILE A 110 1.60 1.32 -14.65
N SER A 111 2.76 1.60 -15.26
CA SER A 111 3.79 0.58 -15.49
C SER A 111 4.82 0.60 -14.35
N ILE A 112 5.17 -0.59 -13.88
CA ILE A 112 6.18 -0.78 -12.85
C ILE A 112 7.20 -1.78 -13.37
N ILE A 113 8.48 -1.45 -13.22
CA ILE A 113 9.58 -2.35 -13.57
C ILE A 113 9.97 -3.13 -12.32
N MET A 114 9.89 -4.46 -12.41
CA MET A 114 10.34 -5.33 -11.34
C MET A 114 10.85 -6.66 -11.90
N PRO A 115 11.71 -7.38 -11.16
CA PRO A 115 12.17 -8.71 -11.59
C PRO A 115 11.00 -9.66 -11.76
N LYS A 116 11.07 -10.51 -12.78
CA LYS A 116 10.02 -11.49 -13.06
C LYS A 116 10.03 -12.67 -12.08
N SER A 117 11.21 -13.03 -11.57
CA SER A 117 11.35 -14.16 -10.67
C SER A 117 11.02 -13.77 -9.24
N ILE A 118 10.13 -14.53 -8.59
CA ILE A 118 9.81 -14.33 -7.17
C ILE A 118 11.06 -14.48 -6.29
N LYS A 119 11.98 -15.34 -6.69
CA LYS A 119 13.23 -15.54 -5.96
C LYS A 119 14.11 -14.30 -5.99
N GLU A 120 14.25 -13.65 -7.15
CA GLU A 120 14.98 -12.39 -7.27
C GLU A 120 14.31 -11.27 -6.48
N GLN A 121 13.00 -11.19 -6.55
CA GLN A 121 12.23 -10.23 -5.76
C GLN A 121 12.49 -10.39 -4.27
N SER A 122 12.45 -11.63 -3.76
CA SER A 122 12.72 -11.92 -2.37
C SER A 122 14.14 -11.55 -1.95
N LEU A 123 15.14 -11.82 -2.80
CA LEU A 123 16.53 -11.47 -2.51
C LEU A 123 16.72 -9.97 -2.39
N ILE A 124 16.13 -9.21 -3.31
CA ILE A 124 16.18 -7.74 -3.28
C ILE A 124 15.48 -7.21 -2.04
N SER A 125 14.33 -7.76 -1.71
CA SER A 125 13.56 -7.39 -0.53
C SER A 125 14.36 -7.58 0.75
N ARG A 126 15.06 -8.71 0.89
CA ARG A 126 15.94 -8.98 2.04
C ARG A 126 17.06 -7.98 2.16
N GLN A 127 17.66 -7.58 1.05
CA GLN A 127 18.72 -6.57 1.06
C GLN A 127 18.21 -5.23 1.56
N PHE A 128 17.04 -4.80 1.13
CA PHE A 128 16.43 -3.58 1.63
C PHE A 128 16.11 -3.66 3.11
N ASP A 129 15.59 -4.80 3.57
CA ASP A 129 15.31 -5.00 4.99
C ASP A 129 16.60 -4.91 5.83
N MET A 130 17.70 -5.50 5.36
CA MET A 130 19.00 -5.41 6.02
C MET A 130 19.52 -3.98 6.07
N LEU A 131 19.36 -3.22 5.00
CA LEU A 131 19.75 -1.81 4.97
C LEU A 131 18.93 -0.97 5.95
N ASP A 132 17.63 -1.21 6.03
CA ASP A 132 16.76 -0.54 6.99
C ASP A 132 17.20 -0.83 8.43
N ASP A 133 17.55 -2.08 8.73
CA ASP A 133 18.03 -2.47 10.05
C ASP A 133 19.36 -1.78 10.40
N LEU A 134 20.28 -1.69 9.44
CA LEU A 134 21.55 -1.01 9.62
C LEU A 134 21.36 0.49 9.85
N ILE A 135 20.48 1.12 9.08
CA ILE A 135 20.17 2.54 9.25
C ILE A 135 19.57 2.79 10.64
N THR A 136 18.63 1.97 11.07
CA THR A 136 18.01 2.08 12.38
C THR A 136 19.04 1.93 13.49
N LEU A 137 19.93 0.95 13.39
CA LEU A 137 21.00 0.73 14.35
C LEU A 137 21.95 1.92 14.41
N HIS A 138 22.33 2.48 13.26
CA HIS A 138 23.19 3.65 13.20
C HIS A 138 22.55 4.87 13.84
N GLN A 139 21.27 5.11 13.58
CA GLN A 139 20.54 6.20 14.20
C GLN A 139 20.48 6.08 15.72
N ARG A 140 20.34 4.86 16.26
CA ARG A 140 20.37 4.61 17.69
C ARG A 140 21.70 4.96 18.32
N LYS A 141 22.81 4.72 17.61
CA LYS A 141 24.15 5.03 18.10
C LYS A 141 24.44 6.53 18.16
N LEU A 142 23.75 7.33 17.35
CA LEU A 142 23.94 8.77 17.30
C LEU A 142 23.16 9.54 18.38
N LYS A 143 22.31 8.85 19.12
CA LYS A 143 21.53 9.47 20.19
C LYS A 143 22.28 9.45 21.52
#